data_e22351828eb9fa485619e7c218b979b3
#
_entry.id   e22351828eb9fa485619e7c218b979b3
#
_cell.length_a   1.000
_cell.length_b   1.000
_cell.length_c   1.000
_cell.angle_alpha   90.00
_cell.angle_beta   90.00
_cell.angle_gamma   90.00
#
_symmetry.space_group_name_H-M   'P 1'
#
loop_
_entity.id
_entity.type
_entity.pdbx_description
1 polymer ?
#
loop_
_entity_poly.entity_id
_entity_poly.type
_entity_poly.pdbx_seq_one_letter_code
_entity_poly.pdbx_strand_id
1 'polypeptide(L)'
;MTEKEKAIEDETIELPTGPAEKKKPHRGRIVVITVAALALLAAGGIAWRTHEDRLMAEARADCAAESERLRVATTAYNALLNGKAASMAKTDVKSVKDAKTLDVLSKAMKAPTPKTVSCKADSRPGVQDATKGVTANASWYKAHTKSLNGLANAVETSKLDKTVDDANALYKETDGRVADDKTRASLLDAIRKRDADAIAKAVKAVNDSKAAKEKADAEAKARAEQEAAAAAAQKAQARQSWPSSGSGHTGYTGNGYSGDTSTPSGGSPGSSSSGGSAWTDPNAGAADGFDWDYVGPSV
;
A
#
# COMPACT_ATOMS: atom_id res chain seq x y z
N MET A 1 42.12 12.69 -31.97
CA MET A 1 42.98 11.61 -32.53
C MET A 1 42.00 10.71 -33.25
N THR A 2 41.92 10.56 -34.51
CA THR A 2 42.63 10.83 -35.78
C THR A 2 41.54 10.77 -36.84
N GLU A 3 41.28 11.82 -37.50
CA GLU A 3 41.49 12.10 -38.93
C GLU A 3 41.57 10.88 -39.83
N LYS A 4 40.57 10.73 -40.67
CA LYS A 4 40.72 10.29 -42.06
C LYS A 4 39.65 10.88 -42.92
N GLU A 5 39.90 12.11 -43.33
CA GLU A 5 39.39 12.75 -44.54
C GLU A 5 39.95 11.94 -45.71
N LYS A 6 39.07 11.34 -46.52
CA LYS A 6 39.46 10.73 -47.78
C LYS A 6 38.88 11.50 -48.91
N ALA A 7 39.77 12.21 -49.59
CA ALA A 7 39.58 13.01 -50.79
C ALA A 7 38.75 12.27 -51.84
N ILE A 8 37.74 12.95 -52.36
CA ILE A 8 37.04 12.61 -53.59
C ILE A 8 37.87 13.21 -54.73
N GLU A 9 38.54 12.34 -55.46
CA GLU A 9 39.22 12.73 -56.69
C GLU A 9 38.15 13.14 -57.74
N ASP A 10 38.31 14.35 -58.21
CA ASP A 10 37.60 15.00 -59.30
C ASP A 10 38.06 14.36 -60.60
N GLU A 11 37.29 13.37 -61.11
CA GLU A 11 37.57 12.73 -62.42
C GLU A 11 36.92 13.59 -63.51
N THR A 12 37.73 14.52 -64.05
CA THR A 12 37.42 15.35 -65.18
C THR A 12 37.25 14.49 -66.42
N ILE A 13 36.04 14.27 -66.86
CA ILE A 13 35.73 13.59 -68.13
C ILE A 13 36.02 14.54 -69.29
N GLU A 14 37.14 14.37 -69.97
CA GLU A 14 37.45 15.02 -71.22
C GLU A 14 36.49 14.56 -72.32
N LEU A 15 35.73 15.49 -72.90
CA LEU A 15 34.96 15.24 -74.11
C LEU A 15 35.89 15.27 -75.33
N PRO A 16 35.86 14.23 -76.15
CA PRO A 16 36.60 14.25 -77.42
C PRO A 16 35.90 15.20 -78.43
N THR A 17 36.56 16.30 -78.80
CA THR A 17 36.21 17.16 -79.91
C THR A 17 36.65 16.47 -81.21
N GLY A 18 35.72 15.78 -81.88
CA GLY A 18 35.88 15.29 -83.22
C GLY A 18 35.17 16.20 -84.28
N PRO A 19 35.64 16.26 -85.51
CA PRO A 19 35.17 17.29 -86.50
C PRO A 19 33.72 17.01 -86.94
N ALA A 20 33.02 18.13 -87.19
CA ALA A 20 31.65 18.23 -87.64
C ALA A 20 31.43 17.55 -89.01
N GLU A 21 30.94 16.37 -89.10
CA GLU A 21 30.43 15.73 -90.32
C GLU A 21 28.91 15.91 -90.37
N LYS A 22 28.46 16.66 -91.41
CA LYS A 22 27.04 16.85 -91.74
C LYS A 22 26.43 15.46 -92.11
N LYS A 23 25.77 14.83 -91.25
CA LYS A 23 24.96 13.63 -91.51
C LYS A 23 23.48 13.94 -91.36
N LYS A 24 22.73 13.47 -92.41
CA LYS A 24 21.25 13.52 -92.52
C LYS A 24 20.53 13.02 -91.28
N PRO A 25 19.33 13.51 -90.97
CA PRO A 25 18.61 13.10 -89.80
C PRO A 25 18.15 11.60 -89.88
N HIS A 26 18.84 10.75 -89.17
CA HIS A 26 18.45 9.37 -89.09
C HIS A 26 17.30 9.21 -88.11
N ARG A 27 16.08 8.91 -88.61
CA ARG A 27 14.90 8.58 -87.83
C ARG A 27 15.18 7.50 -86.78
N GLY A 28 16.18 6.64 -86.99
CA GLY A 28 16.61 5.62 -86.05
C GLY A 28 17.26 6.10 -84.74
N ARG A 29 17.95 7.27 -84.76
CA ARG A 29 18.59 7.84 -83.55
C ARG A 29 17.59 8.37 -82.52
N ILE A 30 16.48 8.94 -83.00
CA ILE A 30 15.42 9.43 -82.13
C ILE A 30 14.75 8.29 -81.39
N VAL A 31 14.50 7.15 -82.08
CA VAL A 31 13.90 5.95 -81.44
C VAL A 31 14.81 5.35 -80.41
N VAL A 32 16.10 5.31 -80.58
CA VAL A 32 17.07 4.73 -79.61
C VAL A 32 17.14 5.62 -78.35
N ILE A 33 17.14 6.93 -78.51
CA ILE A 33 17.18 7.89 -77.38
C ILE A 33 15.88 7.79 -76.56
N THR A 34 14.72 7.67 -77.23
CA THR A 34 13.43 7.52 -76.52
C THR A 34 13.30 6.21 -75.78
N VAL A 35 13.79 5.10 -76.33
CA VAL A 35 13.79 3.79 -75.67
C VAL A 35 14.75 3.79 -74.46
N ALA A 36 15.92 4.41 -74.58
CA ALA A 36 16.88 4.51 -73.49
C ALA A 36 16.29 5.40 -72.35
N ALA A 37 15.64 6.50 -72.69
CA ALA A 37 14.99 7.37 -71.69
C ALA A 37 13.84 6.67 -70.99
N LEU A 38 13.02 5.90 -71.71
CA LEU A 38 11.94 5.07 -71.11
C LEU A 38 12.51 3.95 -70.24
N ALA A 39 13.60 3.32 -70.59
CA ALA A 39 14.25 2.30 -69.79
C ALA A 39 14.83 2.87 -68.47
N LEU A 40 15.42 4.07 -68.52
CA LEU A 40 15.91 4.77 -67.34
C LEU A 40 14.77 5.22 -66.40
N LEU A 41 13.66 5.68 -66.97
CA LEU A 41 12.46 6.00 -66.16
C LEU A 41 11.83 4.78 -65.56
N ALA A 42 11.79 3.63 -66.27
CA ALA A 42 11.30 2.39 -65.75
C ALA A 42 12.21 1.84 -64.64
N ALA A 43 13.53 1.85 -64.82
CA ALA A 43 14.50 1.42 -63.83
C ALA A 43 14.48 2.33 -62.60
N GLY A 44 14.38 3.66 -62.77
CA GLY A 44 14.23 4.62 -61.69
C GLY A 44 12.92 4.39 -60.89
N GLY A 45 11.81 4.16 -61.60
CA GLY A 45 10.52 3.88 -60.98
C GLY A 45 10.50 2.57 -60.17
N ILE A 46 11.18 1.53 -60.65
CA ILE A 46 11.31 0.26 -59.93
C ILE A 46 12.20 0.48 -58.68
N ALA A 47 13.33 1.14 -58.81
CA ALA A 47 14.23 1.42 -57.68
C ALA A 47 13.55 2.28 -56.60
N TRP A 48 12.75 3.25 -57.01
CA TRP A 48 11.99 4.09 -56.08
C TRP A 48 10.88 3.27 -55.37
N ARG A 49 10.12 2.40 -56.05
CA ARG A 49 9.14 1.54 -55.45
C ARG A 49 9.74 0.57 -54.47
N THR A 50 10.84 -0.07 -54.80
CA THR A 50 11.52 -1.01 -53.87
C THR A 50 12.07 -0.28 -52.64
N HIS A 51 12.47 0.97 -52.76
CA HIS A 51 12.89 1.80 -51.65
C HIS A 51 11.71 2.11 -50.73
N GLU A 52 10.58 2.58 -51.28
CA GLU A 52 9.36 2.84 -50.49
C GLU A 52 8.81 1.58 -49.81
N ASP A 53 8.82 0.45 -50.48
CA ASP A 53 8.39 -0.83 -49.92
C ASP A 53 9.26 -1.26 -48.73
N ARG A 54 10.58 -1.02 -48.81
CA ARG A 54 11.50 -1.25 -47.66
C ARG A 54 11.20 -0.35 -46.47
N LEU A 55 11.03 0.95 -46.74
CA LEU A 55 10.71 1.91 -45.68
C LEU A 55 9.34 1.63 -45.03
N MET A 56 8.37 1.15 -45.81
CA MET A 56 7.08 0.72 -45.28
C MET A 56 7.23 -0.56 -44.44
N ALA A 57 8.02 -1.53 -44.89
CA ALA A 57 8.29 -2.76 -44.12
C ALA A 57 8.99 -2.46 -42.79
N GLU A 58 9.98 -1.57 -42.82
CA GLU A 58 10.65 -1.10 -41.59
C GLU A 58 9.68 -0.41 -40.62
N ALA A 59 8.89 0.54 -41.09
CA ALA A 59 7.89 1.21 -40.28
C ALA A 59 6.88 0.23 -39.64
N ARG A 60 6.46 -0.80 -40.41
CA ARG A 60 5.60 -1.87 -39.87
C ARG A 60 6.29 -2.74 -38.84
N ALA A 61 7.58 -3.05 -39.03
CA ALA A 61 8.38 -3.79 -38.05
C ALA A 61 8.54 -3.01 -36.73
N ASP A 62 8.80 -1.70 -36.83
CA ASP A 62 8.86 -0.82 -35.65
C ASP A 62 7.53 -0.79 -34.90
N CYS A 63 6.42 -0.64 -35.63
CA CYS A 63 5.09 -0.66 -35.02
C CYS A 63 4.78 -2.01 -34.34
N ALA A 64 5.20 -3.10 -34.97
CA ALA A 64 5.03 -4.45 -34.38
C ALA A 64 5.86 -4.60 -33.08
N ALA A 65 7.10 -4.09 -33.08
CA ALA A 65 7.95 -4.10 -31.87
C ALA A 65 7.35 -3.29 -30.73
N GLU A 66 6.83 -2.09 -31.02
CA GLU A 66 6.14 -1.28 -30.01
C GLU A 66 4.82 -1.90 -29.54
N SER A 67 4.10 -2.60 -30.43
CA SER A 67 2.90 -3.36 -30.07
C SER A 67 3.21 -4.49 -29.10
N GLU A 68 4.35 -5.15 -29.25
CA GLU A 68 4.80 -6.17 -28.30
C GLU A 68 5.15 -5.54 -26.93
N ARG A 69 5.80 -4.39 -26.92
CA ARG A 69 6.03 -3.63 -25.68
C ARG A 69 4.73 -3.21 -25.00
N LEU A 70 3.74 -2.78 -25.76
CA LEU A 70 2.40 -2.48 -25.25
C LEU A 70 1.75 -3.73 -24.66
N ARG A 71 1.83 -4.88 -25.35
CA ARG A 71 1.29 -6.15 -24.86
C ARG A 71 1.88 -6.53 -23.51
N VAL A 72 3.21 -6.44 -23.36
CA VAL A 72 3.91 -6.71 -22.09
C VAL A 72 3.45 -5.75 -20.99
N ALA A 73 3.39 -4.45 -21.30
CA ALA A 73 2.96 -3.43 -20.32
C ALA A 73 1.49 -3.64 -19.89
N THR A 74 0.60 -3.95 -20.84
CA THR A 74 -0.81 -4.25 -20.57
C THR A 74 -0.96 -5.50 -19.70
N THR A 75 -0.19 -6.55 -19.99
CA THR A 75 -0.20 -7.80 -19.23
C THR A 75 0.24 -7.54 -17.78
N ALA A 76 1.32 -6.77 -17.58
CA ALA A 76 1.80 -6.41 -16.26
C ALA A 76 0.78 -5.57 -15.46
N TYR A 77 0.14 -4.60 -16.13
CA TYR A 77 -0.92 -3.79 -15.53
C TYR A 77 -2.11 -4.65 -15.09
N ASN A 78 -2.60 -5.52 -15.97
CA ASN A 78 -3.75 -6.39 -15.68
C ASN A 78 -3.42 -7.42 -14.57
N ALA A 79 -2.21 -7.96 -14.55
CA ALA A 79 -1.76 -8.85 -13.47
C ALA A 79 -1.77 -8.14 -12.12
N LEU A 80 -1.27 -6.90 -12.06
CA LEU A 80 -1.30 -6.11 -10.84
C LEU A 80 -2.73 -5.71 -10.44
N LEU A 81 -3.53 -5.25 -11.41
CA LEU A 81 -4.92 -4.81 -11.20
C LEU A 81 -5.78 -5.93 -10.61
N ASN A 82 -5.70 -7.13 -11.20
CA ASN A 82 -6.50 -8.29 -10.80
C ASN A 82 -5.86 -9.10 -9.65
N GLY A 83 -4.59 -8.88 -9.36
CA GLY A 83 -3.83 -9.54 -8.30
C GLY A 83 -3.75 -8.69 -7.03
N LYS A 84 -2.57 -8.09 -6.81
CA LYS A 84 -2.26 -7.35 -5.58
C LYS A 84 -3.23 -6.20 -5.31
N ALA A 85 -3.55 -5.38 -6.33
CA ALA A 85 -4.44 -4.24 -6.15
C ALA A 85 -5.85 -4.68 -5.76
N ALA A 86 -6.40 -5.70 -6.44
CA ALA A 86 -7.72 -6.25 -6.11
C ALA A 86 -7.77 -6.87 -4.71
N SER A 87 -6.69 -7.53 -4.27
CA SER A 87 -6.58 -8.08 -2.91
C SER A 87 -6.56 -6.96 -1.87
N MET A 88 -5.76 -5.92 -2.09
CA MET A 88 -5.65 -4.78 -1.18
C MET A 88 -6.96 -3.97 -1.12
N ALA A 89 -7.65 -3.80 -2.24
CA ALA A 89 -8.94 -3.09 -2.28
C ALA A 89 -10.07 -3.79 -1.51
N LYS A 90 -9.94 -5.08 -1.23
CA LYS A 90 -10.88 -5.85 -0.40
C LYS A 90 -10.57 -5.77 1.10
N THR A 91 -9.51 -5.08 1.50
CA THR A 91 -9.15 -4.93 2.91
C THR A 91 -10.25 -4.17 3.66
N ASP A 92 -10.64 -4.65 4.83
CA ASP A 92 -11.61 -3.96 5.69
C ASP A 92 -11.05 -2.59 6.14
N VAL A 93 -11.88 -1.57 6.08
CA VAL A 93 -11.56 -0.20 6.53
C VAL A 93 -11.04 -0.18 7.97
N LYS A 94 -11.58 -1.05 8.84
CA LYS A 94 -11.13 -1.17 10.23
C LYS A 94 -9.74 -1.79 10.39
N SER A 95 -9.23 -2.45 9.35
CA SER A 95 -7.93 -3.11 9.33
C SER A 95 -6.80 -2.22 8.84
N VAL A 96 -7.09 -0.98 8.44
CA VAL A 96 -6.10 0.01 8.01
C VAL A 96 -6.09 1.21 8.95
N LYS A 97 -4.93 1.83 9.11
CA LYS A 97 -4.79 3.06 9.91
C LYS A 97 -5.38 4.26 9.20
N ASP A 98 -5.19 4.34 7.88
CA ASP A 98 -5.73 5.41 7.02
C ASP A 98 -6.67 4.84 5.96
N ALA A 99 -7.97 5.04 6.15
CA ALA A 99 -9.02 4.63 5.23
C ALA A 99 -8.93 5.27 3.85
N LYS A 100 -8.34 6.47 3.73
CA LYS A 100 -8.17 7.18 2.45
C LYS A 100 -7.31 6.39 1.48
N THR A 101 -6.38 5.57 1.97
CA THR A 101 -5.54 4.71 1.11
C THR A 101 -6.37 3.73 0.28
N LEU A 102 -7.46 3.20 0.83
CA LEU A 102 -8.40 2.32 0.13
C LEU A 102 -9.20 3.08 -0.94
N ASP A 103 -9.64 4.30 -0.63
CA ASP A 103 -10.41 5.13 -1.58
C ASP A 103 -9.56 5.52 -2.78
N VAL A 104 -8.31 5.94 -2.54
CA VAL A 104 -7.37 6.32 -3.60
C VAL A 104 -7.03 5.11 -4.48
N LEU A 105 -6.76 3.95 -3.88
CA LEU A 105 -6.54 2.70 -4.61
C LEU A 105 -7.75 2.35 -5.48
N SER A 106 -8.95 2.37 -4.91
CA SER A 106 -10.19 2.06 -5.62
C SER A 106 -10.47 3.00 -6.79
N LYS A 107 -10.15 4.29 -6.65
CA LYS A 107 -10.24 5.27 -7.75
C LYS A 107 -9.22 4.96 -8.84
N ALA A 108 -7.97 4.69 -8.47
CA ALA A 108 -6.91 4.36 -9.43
C ALA A 108 -7.20 3.09 -10.23
N MET A 109 -7.82 2.09 -9.61
CA MET A 109 -8.24 0.85 -10.29
C MET A 109 -9.32 1.07 -11.35
N LYS A 110 -10.06 2.17 -11.28
CA LYS A 110 -11.13 2.55 -12.23
C LYS A 110 -10.64 3.53 -13.30
N ALA A 111 -9.33 3.76 -13.40
CA ALA A 111 -8.78 4.66 -14.40
C ALA A 111 -9.16 4.21 -15.83
N PRO A 112 -9.60 5.13 -16.70
CA PRO A 112 -9.96 4.78 -18.07
C PRO A 112 -8.72 4.33 -18.84
N THR A 113 -8.83 3.18 -19.50
CA THR A 113 -7.74 2.64 -20.32
C THR A 113 -7.67 3.33 -21.68
N PRO A 114 -6.48 3.49 -22.27
CA PRO A 114 -6.31 4.07 -23.59
C PRO A 114 -7.05 3.28 -24.69
N LYS A 115 -7.47 3.97 -25.74
CA LYS A 115 -8.06 3.32 -26.91
C LYS A 115 -7.02 2.47 -27.64
N THR A 116 -7.46 1.32 -28.16
CA THR A 116 -6.62 0.45 -28.98
C THR A 116 -6.17 1.16 -30.26
N VAL A 117 -4.88 1.08 -30.59
CA VAL A 117 -4.28 1.58 -31.81
C VAL A 117 -3.84 0.39 -32.66
N SER A 118 -4.08 0.43 -33.98
CA SER A 118 -3.73 -0.62 -34.92
C SER A 118 -2.62 -0.16 -35.87
N CYS A 119 -1.63 -1.01 -36.11
CA CYS A 119 -0.55 -0.79 -37.07
C CYS A 119 -0.97 -1.01 -38.55
N LYS A 120 -2.26 -1.23 -38.82
CA LYS A 120 -2.80 -1.48 -40.18
C LYS A 120 -3.11 -0.17 -40.90
N ALA A 121 -2.09 0.57 -41.31
CA ALA A 121 -2.25 1.74 -42.15
C ALA A 121 -1.65 1.49 -43.53
N ASP A 122 -2.24 2.09 -44.58
CA ASP A 122 -1.85 1.91 -45.98
C ASP A 122 -0.73 2.88 -46.41
N SER A 123 -0.34 3.82 -45.53
CA SER A 123 0.74 4.77 -45.78
C SER A 123 1.78 4.74 -44.67
N ARG A 124 3.03 5.00 -45.02
CA ARG A 124 4.13 5.08 -44.04
C ARG A 124 3.89 6.10 -42.94
N PRO A 125 3.45 7.35 -43.22
CA PRO A 125 3.08 8.29 -42.17
C PRO A 125 2.00 7.75 -41.23
N GLY A 126 0.98 7.09 -41.76
CA GLY A 126 -0.08 6.47 -40.97
C GLY A 126 0.42 5.37 -40.04
N VAL A 127 1.37 4.55 -40.49
CA VAL A 127 2.03 3.54 -39.63
C VAL A 127 2.87 4.20 -38.57
N GLN A 128 3.61 5.25 -38.90
CA GLN A 128 4.42 6.00 -37.92
C GLN A 128 3.55 6.68 -36.84
N ASP A 129 2.40 7.24 -37.23
CA ASP A 129 1.47 7.81 -36.25
C ASP A 129 0.83 6.74 -35.38
N ALA A 130 0.51 5.58 -35.95
CA ALA A 130 0.08 4.43 -35.17
C ALA A 130 1.17 3.98 -34.16
N THR A 131 2.44 3.94 -34.58
CA THR A 131 3.58 3.64 -33.71
C THR A 131 3.64 4.59 -32.51
N LYS A 132 3.52 5.91 -32.76
CA LYS A 132 3.48 6.90 -31.67
C LYS A 132 2.32 6.63 -30.70
N GLY A 133 1.14 6.33 -31.22
CA GLY A 133 -0.03 5.99 -30.41
C GLY A 133 0.17 4.73 -29.57
N VAL A 134 0.76 3.69 -30.15
CA VAL A 134 1.11 2.45 -29.44
C VAL A 134 2.14 2.71 -28.34
N THR A 135 3.18 3.49 -28.62
CA THR A 135 4.20 3.88 -27.65
C THR A 135 3.61 4.71 -26.50
N ALA A 136 2.72 5.66 -26.83
CA ALA A 136 2.01 6.44 -25.80
C ALA A 136 1.17 5.53 -24.89
N ASN A 137 0.42 4.58 -25.47
CA ASN A 137 -0.35 3.61 -24.70
C ASN A 137 0.54 2.74 -23.82
N ALA A 138 1.67 2.24 -24.32
CA ALA A 138 2.63 1.46 -23.54
C ALA A 138 3.19 2.27 -22.35
N SER A 139 3.48 3.54 -22.57
CA SER A 139 3.93 4.48 -21.54
C SER A 139 2.86 4.71 -20.48
N TRP A 140 1.60 4.88 -20.89
CA TRP A 140 0.47 5.00 -19.99
C TRP A 140 0.35 3.77 -19.07
N TYR A 141 0.36 2.56 -19.65
CA TYR A 141 0.26 1.33 -18.86
C TYR A 141 1.43 1.19 -17.87
N LYS A 142 2.66 1.49 -18.28
CA LYS A 142 3.84 1.46 -17.39
C LYS A 142 3.69 2.44 -16.22
N ALA A 143 3.28 3.69 -16.51
CA ALA A 143 3.09 4.70 -15.47
C ALA A 143 1.99 4.31 -14.49
N HIS A 144 0.85 3.83 -15.00
CA HIS A 144 -0.27 3.41 -14.17
C HIS A 144 0.03 2.13 -13.38
N THR A 145 0.81 1.19 -13.92
CA THR A 145 1.32 0.04 -13.16
C THR A 145 2.17 0.50 -11.97
N LYS A 146 3.09 1.43 -12.19
CA LYS A 146 3.92 1.99 -11.12
C LYS A 146 3.08 2.67 -10.04
N SER A 147 2.15 3.54 -10.46
CA SER A 147 1.24 4.24 -9.55
C SER A 147 0.38 3.27 -8.76
N LEU A 148 -0.29 2.33 -9.43
CA LEU A 148 -1.17 1.35 -8.81
C LEU A 148 -0.43 0.46 -7.80
N ASN A 149 0.82 0.06 -8.13
CA ASN A 149 1.66 -0.70 -7.20
C ASN A 149 2.03 0.13 -5.97
N GLY A 150 2.35 1.41 -6.15
CA GLY A 150 2.61 2.33 -5.03
C GLY A 150 1.40 2.46 -4.10
N LEU A 151 0.20 2.61 -4.68
CA LEU A 151 -1.05 2.70 -3.90
C LEU A 151 -1.39 1.39 -3.18
N ALA A 152 -1.19 0.24 -3.82
CA ALA A 152 -1.36 -1.05 -3.16
C ALA A 152 -0.38 -1.24 -1.99
N ASN A 153 0.88 -0.81 -2.15
CA ASN A 153 1.86 -0.80 -1.07
C ASN A 153 1.48 0.16 0.07
N ALA A 154 0.88 1.31 -0.26
CA ALA A 154 0.41 2.25 0.76
C ALA A 154 -0.70 1.64 1.63
N VAL A 155 -1.64 0.89 1.04
CA VAL A 155 -2.65 0.13 1.80
C VAL A 155 -1.99 -0.93 2.69
N GLU A 156 -1.03 -1.69 2.16
CA GLU A 156 -0.29 -2.70 2.92
C GLU A 156 0.46 -2.09 4.11
N THR A 157 1.11 -0.95 3.89
CA THR A 157 1.78 -0.20 4.96
C THR A 157 0.78 0.30 6.00
N SER A 158 -0.34 0.88 5.56
CA SER A 158 -1.42 1.35 6.46
C SER A 158 -2.02 0.21 7.30
N LYS A 159 -2.15 -0.99 6.74
CA LYS A 159 -2.56 -2.20 7.45
C LYS A 159 -1.53 -2.60 8.50
N LEU A 160 -0.25 -2.61 8.14
CA LEU A 160 0.83 -2.92 9.08
C LEU A 160 0.89 -1.89 10.22
N ASP A 161 0.74 -0.61 9.91
CA ASP A 161 0.70 0.46 10.91
C ASP A 161 -0.44 0.26 11.91
N LYS A 162 -1.63 -0.09 11.43
CA LYS A 162 -2.76 -0.44 12.31
C LYS A 162 -2.45 -1.63 13.21
N THR A 163 -1.87 -2.70 12.64
CA THR A 163 -1.45 -3.88 13.41
C THR A 163 -0.45 -3.52 14.51
N VAL A 164 0.51 -2.66 14.21
CA VAL A 164 1.50 -2.15 15.16
C VAL A 164 0.85 -1.32 16.27
N ASP A 165 -0.08 -0.43 15.90
CA ASP A 165 -0.79 0.43 16.87
C ASP A 165 -1.64 -0.43 17.83
N ASP A 166 -2.38 -1.41 17.30
CA ASP A 166 -3.20 -2.32 18.10
C ASP A 166 -2.35 -3.19 19.04
N ALA A 167 -1.20 -3.67 18.56
CA ALA A 167 -0.26 -4.44 19.37
C ALA A 167 0.37 -3.58 20.49
N ASN A 168 0.69 -2.30 20.20
CA ASN A 168 1.16 -1.35 21.21
C ASN A 168 0.08 -1.08 22.27
N ALA A 169 -1.18 -0.94 21.88
CA ALA A 169 -2.28 -0.78 22.82
C ALA A 169 -2.41 -2.01 23.74
N LEU A 170 -2.38 -3.22 23.16
CA LEU A 170 -2.40 -4.48 23.94
C LEU A 170 -1.20 -4.57 24.89
N TYR A 171 0.01 -4.22 24.43
CA TYR A 171 1.21 -4.23 25.28
C TYR A 171 1.05 -3.33 26.51
N LYS A 172 0.46 -2.14 26.33
CA LYS A 172 0.19 -1.20 27.44
C LYS A 172 -0.91 -1.72 28.37
N GLU A 173 -2.00 -2.24 27.81
CA GLU A 173 -3.15 -2.74 28.56
C GLU A 173 -2.77 -3.94 29.47
N THR A 174 -1.85 -4.77 29.00
CA THR A 174 -1.50 -6.05 29.66
C THR A 174 -0.38 -5.93 30.70
N ASP A 175 -0.01 -4.68 31.08
CA ASP A 175 1.01 -4.45 32.12
C ASP A 175 0.57 -5.02 33.46
N GLY A 176 1.39 -5.92 34.06
CA GLY A 176 1.07 -6.65 35.29
C GLY A 176 -0.14 -7.59 35.19
N ARG A 177 -0.73 -7.79 34.01
CA ARG A 177 -1.97 -8.56 33.79
C ARG A 177 -1.78 -9.89 33.05
N VAL A 178 -0.56 -10.33 32.88
CA VAL A 178 -0.20 -11.61 32.23
C VAL A 178 0.41 -12.58 33.23
N ALA A 179 0.28 -13.87 33.00
CA ALA A 179 0.90 -14.91 33.83
C ALA A 179 2.41 -15.06 33.54
N ASP A 180 2.83 -14.73 32.30
CA ASP A 180 4.23 -14.79 31.86
C ASP A 180 4.61 -13.51 31.11
N ASP A 181 5.45 -12.68 31.73
CA ASP A 181 5.94 -11.41 31.16
C ASP A 181 6.84 -11.61 29.91
N LYS A 182 7.37 -12.80 29.67
CA LYS A 182 8.13 -13.09 28.44
C LYS A 182 7.25 -12.97 27.19
N THR A 183 5.95 -13.21 27.31
CA THR A 183 5.00 -13.02 26.20
C THR A 183 4.90 -11.56 25.78
N ARG A 184 4.88 -10.62 26.76
CA ARG A 184 4.92 -9.18 26.51
C ARG A 184 6.25 -8.73 25.91
N ALA A 185 7.37 -9.25 26.41
CA ALA A 185 8.69 -8.96 25.85
C ALA A 185 8.79 -9.40 24.38
N SER A 186 8.25 -10.59 24.05
CA SER A 186 8.19 -11.08 22.66
C SER A 186 7.30 -10.19 21.78
N LEU A 187 6.17 -9.71 22.30
CA LEU A 187 5.30 -8.77 21.60
C LEU A 187 6.03 -7.46 21.29
N LEU A 188 6.73 -6.89 22.25
CA LEU A 188 7.50 -5.65 22.07
C LEU A 188 8.60 -5.84 21.01
N ASP A 189 9.30 -6.97 20.99
CA ASP A 189 10.32 -7.27 19.98
C ASP A 189 9.72 -7.40 18.58
N ALA A 190 8.58 -8.08 18.44
CA ALA A 190 7.86 -8.19 17.18
C ALA A 190 7.36 -6.82 16.66
N ILE A 191 6.86 -5.96 17.55
CA ILE A 191 6.46 -4.59 17.25
C ILE A 191 7.64 -3.77 16.70
N ARG A 192 8.79 -3.83 17.35
CA ARG A 192 10.02 -3.12 16.91
C ARG A 192 10.48 -3.57 15.53
N LYS A 193 10.38 -4.85 15.24
CA LYS A 193 10.70 -5.43 13.92
C LYS A 193 9.63 -5.14 12.87
N ARG A 194 8.45 -4.68 13.26
CA ARG A 194 7.29 -4.46 12.38
C ARG A 194 6.95 -5.71 11.56
N ASP A 195 7.11 -6.88 12.13
CA ASP A 195 6.80 -8.16 11.51
C ASP A 195 5.36 -8.55 11.85
N ALA A 196 4.47 -8.49 10.85
CA ALA A 196 3.04 -8.74 11.03
C ALA A 196 2.75 -10.16 11.54
N ASP A 197 3.47 -11.17 11.05
CA ASP A 197 3.28 -12.57 11.45
C ASP A 197 3.78 -12.82 12.87
N ALA A 198 4.94 -12.23 13.20
CA ALA A 198 5.47 -12.29 14.56
C ALA A 198 4.56 -11.56 15.55
N ILE A 199 4.02 -10.39 15.17
CA ILE A 199 3.04 -9.63 15.98
C ILE A 199 1.80 -10.51 16.22
N ALA A 200 1.22 -11.10 15.19
CA ALA A 200 0.01 -11.93 15.32
C ALA A 200 0.23 -13.12 16.30
N LYS A 201 1.37 -13.79 16.21
CA LYS A 201 1.75 -14.88 17.11
C LYS A 201 1.93 -14.38 18.55
N ALA A 202 2.62 -13.25 18.72
CA ALA A 202 2.88 -12.68 20.04
C ALA A 202 1.59 -12.15 20.70
N VAL A 203 0.69 -11.50 19.93
CA VAL A 203 -0.65 -11.08 20.40
C VAL A 203 -1.43 -12.26 20.94
N LYS A 204 -1.44 -13.40 20.23
CA LYS A 204 -2.09 -14.61 20.72
C LYS A 204 -1.48 -15.07 22.04
N ALA A 205 -0.16 -15.15 22.14
CA ALA A 205 0.53 -15.59 23.35
C ALA A 205 0.25 -14.67 24.55
N VAL A 206 0.19 -13.35 24.34
CA VAL A 206 -0.16 -12.38 25.38
C VAL A 206 -1.60 -12.58 25.85
N ASN A 207 -2.55 -12.77 24.93
CA ASN A 207 -3.95 -12.99 25.27
C ASN A 207 -4.15 -14.32 26.03
N ASP A 208 -3.47 -15.40 25.61
CA ASP A 208 -3.50 -16.68 26.31
C ASP A 208 -2.91 -16.55 27.73
N SER A 209 -1.82 -15.79 27.90
CA SER A 209 -1.19 -15.52 29.19
C SER A 209 -2.05 -14.65 30.10
N LYS A 210 -2.77 -13.65 29.53
CA LYS A 210 -3.76 -12.83 30.25
C LYS A 210 -4.90 -13.68 30.79
N ALA A 211 -5.48 -14.53 29.94
CA ALA A 211 -6.56 -15.44 30.32
C ALA A 211 -6.12 -16.44 31.44
N ALA A 212 -4.89 -16.96 31.36
CA ALA A 212 -4.33 -17.81 32.39
C ALA A 212 -4.20 -17.09 33.74
N LYS A 213 -3.76 -15.83 33.76
CA LYS A 213 -3.67 -15.06 34.97
C LYS A 213 -5.05 -14.74 35.55
N GLU A 214 -6.00 -14.32 34.75
CA GLU A 214 -7.37 -14.01 35.16
C GLU A 214 -8.01 -15.26 35.83
N LYS A 215 -7.80 -16.45 35.24
CA LYS A 215 -8.26 -17.71 35.80
C LYS A 215 -7.60 -18.04 37.17
N ALA A 216 -6.28 -17.87 37.24
CA ALA A 216 -5.55 -18.10 38.49
C ALA A 216 -5.97 -17.15 39.63
N ASP A 217 -6.15 -15.87 39.29
CA ASP A 217 -6.60 -14.85 40.24
C ASP A 217 -8.03 -15.13 40.73
N ALA A 218 -8.93 -15.57 39.83
CA ALA A 218 -10.29 -15.99 40.19
C ALA A 218 -10.31 -17.22 41.13
N GLU A 219 -9.49 -18.25 40.83
CA GLU A 219 -9.33 -19.43 41.67
C GLU A 219 -8.74 -19.09 43.05
N ALA A 220 -7.74 -18.21 43.10
CA ALA A 220 -7.15 -17.76 44.35
C ALA A 220 -8.17 -16.99 45.21
N LYS A 221 -8.97 -16.11 44.57
CA LYS A 221 -10.06 -15.43 45.26
C LYS A 221 -11.11 -16.37 45.81
N ALA A 222 -11.55 -17.35 45.02
CA ALA A 222 -12.53 -18.36 45.47
C ALA A 222 -12.00 -19.19 46.63
N ARG A 223 -10.72 -19.57 46.63
CA ARG A 223 -10.09 -20.27 47.77
C ARG A 223 -10.04 -19.40 49.01
N ALA A 224 -9.63 -18.14 48.87
CA ALA A 224 -9.60 -17.23 50.00
C ALA A 224 -10.99 -16.99 50.64
N GLU A 225 -12.03 -16.91 49.83
CA GLU A 225 -13.41 -16.81 50.27
C GLU A 225 -13.87 -18.09 51.01
N GLN A 226 -13.51 -19.27 50.50
CA GLN A 226 -13.81 -20.55 51.16
C GLN A 226 -13.07 -20.69 52.51
N GLU A 227 -11.79 -20.32 52.57
CA GLU A 227 -11.00 -20.34 53.79
C GLU A 227 -11.56 -19.36 54.84
N ALA A 228 -11.96 -18.15 54.38
CA ALA A 228 -12.58 -17.18 55.26
C ALA A 228 -13.93 -17.65 55.82
N ALA A 229 -14.75 -18.29 54.97
CA ALA A 229 -16.03 -18.88 55.38
C ALA A 229 -15.83 -20.03 56.37
N ALA A 230 -14.85 -20.94 56.11
CA ALA A 230 -14.51 -22.02 57.01
C ALA A 230 -14.00 -21.52 58.38
N ALA A 231 -13.14 -20.49 58.39
CA ALA A 231 -12.66 -19.84 59.61
C ALA A 231 -13.78 -19.15 60.41
N ALA A 232 -14.74 -18.55 59.72
CA ALA A 232 -15.92 -17.95 60.34
C ALA A 232 -16.84 -19.00 60.97
N ALA A 233 -17.05 -20.15 60.29
CA ALA A 233 -17.81 -21.26 60.80
C ALA A 233 -17.16 -21.90 62.06
N GLN A 234 -15.84 -22.07 62.05
CA GLN A 234 -15.11 -22.58 63.24
C GLN A 234 -15.22 -21.61 64.43
N LYS A 235 -15.11 -20.31 64.21
CA LYS A 235 -15.31 -19.30 65.28
C LYS A 235 -16.74 -19.31 65.80
N ALA A 236 -17.75 -19.54 64.99
CA ALA A 236 -19.14 -19.66 65.39
C ALA A 236 -19.38 -20.92 66.25
N GLN A 237 -18.80 -22.05 65.83
CA GLN A 237 -18.85 -23.29 66.63
C GLN A 237 -18.14 -23.18 67.98
N ALA A 238 -16.96 -22.54 68.03
CA ALA A 238 -16.24 -22.27 69.27
C ALA A 238 -17.03 -21.37 70.24
N ARG A 239 -17.82 -20.43 69.74
CA ARG A 239 -18.72 -19.62 70.56
C ARG A 239 -19.92 -20.41 71.09
N GLN A 240 -20.42 -21.38 70.39
CA GLN A 240 -21.53 -22.23 70.85
C GLN A 240 -21.09 -23.33 71.80
N SER A 241 -19.82 -23.71 71.80
CA SER A 241 -19.28 -24.74 72.74
C SER A 241 -18.81 -24.19 74.08
N TRP A 242 -18.97 -22.88 74.34
CA TRP A 242 -18.70 -22.31 75.68
C TRP A 242 -19.82 -22.78 76.59
N PRO A 243 -19.50 -23.59 77.65
CA PRO A 243 -20.51 -23.98 78.58
C PRO A 243 -21.07 -22.77 79.30
N SER A 244 -22.39 -22.54 79.14
CA SER A 244 -23.12 -21.57 79.95
C SER A 244 -23.07 -22.13 81.42
N SER A 245 -21.99 -21.79 82.11
CA SER A 245 -21.97 -21.96 83.56
C SER A 245 -23.01 -21.02 84.18
N GLY A 246 -24.21 -21.60 84.32
CA GLY A 246 -25.23 -21.04 85.17
C GLY A 246 -24.70 -20.91 86.55
N SER A 247 -24.43 -19.74 87.02
CA SER A 247 -24.32 -19.47 88.45
C SER A 247 -25.44 -18.49 88.80
N GLY A 248 -26.53 -19.07 89.25
CA GLY A 248 -27.52 -18.31 90.06
C GLY A 248 -26.86 -17.80 91.25
N HIS A 249 -26.92 -16.48 91.44
CA HIS A 249 -26.85 -15.89 92.80
C HIS A 249 -27.90 -14.81 92.96
N THR A 250 -28.77 -15.10 93.84
CA THR A 250 -29.82 -14.27 94.42
C THR A 250 -29.29 -12.98 94.96
N GLY A 251 -30.00 -11.94 94.70
CA GLY A 251 -30.36 -10.79 95.46
C GLY A 251 -29.38 -10.10 96.41
N TYR A 252 -29.16 -8.83 96.17
CA TYR A 252 -29.16 -7.82 97.22
C TYR A 252 -29.53 -6.48 96.66
N THR A 253 -30.55 -5.87 97.26
CA THR A 253 -31.01 -4.51 97.09
C THR A 253 -29.97 -3.54 97.58
N GLY A 254 -29.67 -2.52 96.83
CA GLY A 254 -28.82 -1.40 97.29
C GLY A 254 -29.01 -0.19 96.38
N ASN A 255 -29.76 0.72 97.00
CA ASN A 255 -30.19 2.02 96.55
C ASN A 255 -29.01 2.94 96.24
N GLY A 256 -29.16 3.82 95.26
CA GLY A 256 -28.60 5.16 95.39
C GLY A 256 -27.69 5.70 94.33
N TYR A 257 -28.21 6.64 93.76
CA TYR A 257 -27.63 7.94 93.37
C TYR A 257 -27.30 8.20 91.86
N SER A 258 -27.96 9.28 91.50
CA SER A 258 -27.90 10.09 90.28
C SER A 258 -26.51 10.62 89.96
N GLY A 259 -26.30 10.91 88.74
CA GLY A 259 -25.23 11.72 88.19
C GLY A 259 -25.04 11.40 86.71
N ASP A 260 -25.80 11.98 85.93
CA ASP A 260 -25.70 13.17 85.13
C ASP A 260 -24.59 13.10 83.99
N THR A 261 -25.11 13.33 82.78
CA THR A 261 -24.50 13.99 81.62
C THR A 261 -23.27 13.36 80.98
N SER A 262 -23.45 12.94 79.80
CA SER A 262 -22.94 13.61 78.56
C SER A 262 -23.00 12.69 77.36
N THR A 263 -23.91 12.95 76.51
CA THR A 263 -23.78 12.70 75.07
C THR A 263 -22.63 13.51 74.52
N PRO A 264 -21.90 12.99 73.53
CA PRO A 264 -21.90 13.72 72.29
C PRO A 264 -22.18 12.78 71.10
N SER A 265 -23.14 13.15 70.47
CA SER A 265 -23.47 13.35 69.06
C SER A 265 -22.29 13.25 68.11
N GLY A 266 -22.55 12.51 67.00
CA GLY A 266 -22.28 13.08 65.74
C GLY A 266 -20.97 12.69 65.04
N GLY A 267 -21.12 12.22 63.90
CA GLY A 267 -20.06 12.27 62.93
C GLY A 267 -20.20 11.25 61.78
N SER A 268 -21.17 11.41 60.95
CA SER A 268 -21.05 10.99 59.55
C SER A 268 -20.00 11.87 58.87
N PRO A 269 -19.08 11.32 58.15
CA PRO A 269 -18.38 12.13 57.17
C PRO A 269 -19.05 11.91 55.81
N GLY A 270 -19.53 13.03 55.32
CA GLY A 270 -20.15 13.20 54.02
C GLY A 270 -19.23 12.96 52.84
N SER A 271 -19.88 12.73 51.78
CA SER A 271 -19.44 12.89 50.39
C SER A 271 -18.71 14.21 50.19
N SER A 272 -17.59 14.15 49.50
CA SER A 272 -17.07 15.23 48.69
C SER A 272 -16.54 14.67 47.43
N SER A 273 -17.26 14.75 46.43
CA SER A 273 -17.32 15.44 45.16
C SER A 273 -16.01 16.06 44.70
N SER A 274 -15.77 15.76 43.41
CA SER A 274 -15.20 16.60 42.39
C SER A 274 -13.69 16.92 42.46
N GLY A 275 -13.03 16.36 41.47
CA GLY A 275 -11.78 16.82 40.94
C GLY A 275 -11.69 16.42 39.50
N GLY A 276 -12.41 17.12 38.64
CA GLY A 276 -12.23 17.02 37.20
C GLY A 276 -10.87 17.59 36.84
N SER A 277 -9.99 16.75 36.37
CA SER A 277 -8.82 17.16 35.61
C SER A 277 -9.14 17.07 34.16
N ALA A 278 -9.40 18.22 33.55
CA ALA A 278 -9.40 18.41 32.12
C ALA A 278 -8.02 18.08 31.60
N TRP A 279 -7.93 16.98 30.85
CA TRP A 279 -6.79 16.72 30.01
C TRP A 279 -6.95 17.58 28.74
N THR A 280 -6.25 18.70 28.72
CA THR A 280 -5.98 19.46 27.52
C THR A 280 -5.02 18.64 26.68
N ASP A 281 -5.48 18.23 25.48
CA ASP A 281 -4.72 17.59 24.44
C ASP A 281 -3.74 18.61 23.80
N PRO A 282 -2.41 18.43 23.89
CA PRO A 282 -1.47 19.40 23.33
C PRO A 282 -1.01 19.01 21.91
N ASN A 283 -1.84 18.37 21.10
CA ASN A 283 -1.48 18.06 19.71
C ASN A 283 -2.57 18.34 18.69
N ALA A 284 -3.22 19.51 18.82
CA ALA A 284 -3.98 20.10 17.73
C ALA A 284 -3.07 21.12 17.02
N GLY A 285 -2.29 20.65 16.05
CA GLY A 285 -1.48 21.54 15.25
C GLY A 285 -0.70 20.82 14.17
N ALA A 286 -0.98 21.22 12.96
CA ALA A 286 -0.32 20.93 11.69
C ALA A 286 -0.99 19.85 10.82
N ALA A 287 -2.09 20.26 10.22
CA ALA A 287 -2.48 19.77 8.90
C ALA A 287 -1.58 20.48 7.87
N ASP A 288 -0.45 19.90 7.55
CA ASP A 288 0.30 20.30 6.36
C ASP A 288 -0.40 19.69 5.15
N GLY A 289 -1.09 20.57 4.43
CA GLY A 289 -1.70 20.31 3.16
C GLY A 289 -0.65 19.90 2.14
N PHE A 290 -0.65 18.63 1.77
CA PHE A 290 0.05 18.16 0.59
C PHE A 290 -0.88 18.38 -0.61
N ASP A 291 -0.68 19.53 -1.24
CA ASP A 291 -1.36 19.92 -2.47
C ASP A 291 -0.74 19.16 -3.63
N TRP A 292 -1.52 18.27 -4.26
CA TRP A 292 -1.12 17.58 -5.47
C TRP A 292 -1.51 18.47 -6.65
N ASP A 293 -0.63 19.40 -7.02
CA ASP A 293 -0.71 20.04 -8.32
C ASP A 293 -0.55 18.98 -9.42
N TYR A 294 -1.67 18.64 -10.00
CA TYR A 294 -1.77 17.84 -11.21
C TYR A 294 -1.24 18.68 -12.38
N VAL A 295 0.03 18.54 -12.70
CA VAL A 295 0.60 19.04 -13.94
C VAL A 295 0.14 18.12 -15.06
N GLY A 296 -0.96 18.49 -15.70
CA GLY A 296 -1.39 17.91 -16.98
C GLY A 296 -0.38 18.26 -18.07
N PRO A 297 -0.14 17.35 -19.03
CA PRO A 297 0.73 17.65 -20.16
C PRO A 297 0.09 18.75 -21.03
N SER A 298 0.80 19.85 -21.19
CA SER A 298 0.51 20.85 -22.22
C SER A 298 0.69 20.22 -23.60
N VAL A 299 -0.24 20.50 -24.46
CA VAL A 299 -0.41 20.10 -25.87
C VAL A 299 0.82 20.40 -26.74
#